data_410ee8539cc0656882b3b3b04df10bb7
#
_entry.id   410ee8539cc0656882b3b3b04df10bb7
#
_cell.length_a   1.000
_cell.length_b   1.000
_cell.length_c   1.000
_cell.angle_alpha   90.00
_cell.angle_beta   90.00
_cell.angle_gamma   90.00
#
_symmetry.space_group_name_H-M   'P 1'
#
loop_
_entity.id
_entity.type
_entity.pdbx_description
1 polymer ?
#
loop_
_entity_poly.entity_id
_entity_poly.type
_entity_poly.pdbx_seq_one_letter_code
_entity_poly.pdbx_strand_id
1 'polypeptide(L)' 'MVDEQLEQIEGVVEDIIYENEDNGYVVFEISGGGVLTVVCGIVGELHAGESVICRGRYENHATYGRQFHAQECETDMP' A
#
# COMPACT_ATOMS: atom_id res chain seq x y z
N MET A 1 1.49 26.41 9.20
CA MET A 1 1.95 25.09 8.98
C MET A 1 0.84 24.09 8.89
N VAL A 2 0.87 23.31 7.91
CA VAL A 2 -0.19 22.37 7.70
C VAL A 2 0.21 21.04 8.25
N ASP A 3 -0.61 20.56 9.13
CA ASP A 3 -0.46 19.22 9.57
C ASP A 3 -1.09 18.32 8.59
N GLU A 4 -0.30 17.73 7.80
CA GLU A 4 -0.83 16.77 6.89
C GLU A 4 -1.05 15.49 7.62
N GLN A 5 -2.31 15.18 7.81
CA GLN A 5 -2.63 13.93 8.46
C GLN A 5 -2.64 12.84 7.44
N LEU A 6 -1.81 11.86 7.66
CA LEU A 6 -1.82 10.68 6.82
C LEU A 6 -2.98 9.80 7.23
N GLU A 7 -3.57 9.15 6.24
CA GLU A 7 -4.57 8.13 6.51
C GLU A 7 -3.85 6.82 6.74
N GLN A 8 -4.48 5.96 7.50
CA GLN A 8 -3.90 4.65 7.77
C GLN A 8 -4.89 3.59 7.33
N ILE A 9 -4.40 2.63 6.59
CA ILE A 9 -5.20 1.47 6.21
C ILE A 9 -4.41 0.23 6.57
N GLU A 10 -5.13 -0.87 6.76
CA GLU A 10 -4.49 -2.13 7.05
C GLU A 10 -5.23 -3.25 6.38
N GLY A 11 -4.53 -4.32 6.12
CA GLY A 11 -5.11 -5.47 5.47
C GLY A 11 -4.05 -6.52 5.21
N VAL A 12 -4.43 -7.50 4.42
CA VAL A 12 -3.56 -8.61 4.05
C VAL A 12 -3.19 -8.45 2.59
N VAL A 13 -1.91 -8.61 2.29
CA VAL A 13 -1.43 -8.55 0.92
C VAL A 13 -2.02 -9.71 0.13
N GLU A 14 -2.80 -9.40 -0.89
CA GLU A 14 -3.43 -10.42 -1.73
C GLU A 14 -2.62 -10.70 -2.98
N ASP A 15 -2.02 -9.67 -3.56
CA ASP A 15 -1.32 -9.82 -4.82
C ASP A 15 -0.29 -8.71 -4.96
N ILE A 16 0.86 -9.05 -5.51
CA ILE A 16 1.88 -8.07 -5.88
C ILE A 16 1.75 -7.85 -7.38
N ILE A 17 1.33 -6.64 -7.77
CA ILE A 17 1.06 -6.34 -9.16
C ILE A 17 2.35 -5.98 -9.90
N TYR A 18 3.22 -5.21 -9.24
CA TYR A 18 4.44 -4.74 -9.85
C TYR A 18 5.47 -4.50 -8.77
N GLU A 19 6.71 -4.83 -9.06
CA GLU A 19 7.79 -4.66 -8.11
C GLU A 19 9.04 -4.23 -8.85
N ASN A 20 9.65 -3.13 -8.37
CA ASN A 20 10.92 -2.67 -8.92
C ASN A 20 11.97 -2.86 -7.85
N GLU A 21 12.86 -3.81 -8.06
CA GLU A 21 13.85 -4.17 -7.06
C GLU A 21 14.94 -3.13 -6.91
N ASP A 22 15.13 -2.28 -7.92
CA ASP A 22 16.19 -1.29 -7.86
C ASP A 22 15.91 -0.20 -6.85
N ASN A 23 14.65 0.19 -6.70
CA ASN A 23 14.31 1.27 -5.79
C ASN A 23 13.29 0.88 -4.73
N GLY A 24 12.83 -0.36 -4.72
CA GLY A 24 11.87 -0.81 -3.72
C GLY A 24 10.43 -0.38 -3.97
N TYR A 25 10.14 0.15 -5.15
CA TYR A 25 8.78 0.57 -5.47
C TYR A 25 7.92 -0.64 -5.76
N VAL A 26 6.77 -0.70 -5.13
CA VAL A 26 5.88 -1.84 -5.24
C VAL A 26 4.45 -1.35 -5.44
N VAL A 27 3.71 -2.04 -6.30
CA VAL A 27 2.27 -1.86 -6.44
C VAL A 27 1.63 -3.18 -6.05
N PHE A 28 0.72 -3.12 -5.10
CA PHE A 28 0.14 -4.35 -4.56
C PHE A 28 -1.28 -4.11 -4.12
N GLU A 29 -2.01 -5.21 -3.95
CA GLU A 29 -3.39 -5.15 -3.46
C GLU A 29 -3.45 -5.71 -2.06
N ILE A 30 -4.21 -5.03 -1.21
CA ILE A 30 -4.50 -5.55 0.12
C ILE A 30 -6.01 -5.69 0.29
N SER A 31 -6.40 -6.63 1.12
CA SER A 31 -7.79 -6.81 1.46
C SER A 31 -7.98 -6.52 2.94
N GLY A 32 -9.03 -5.76 3.23
CA GLY A 32 -9.38 -5.46 4.61
C GLY A 32 -10.83 -5.07 4.66
N GLY A 33 -11.58 -5.65 5.61
CA GLY A 33 -12.98 -5.34 5.75
C GLY A 33 -13.81 -5.66 4.53
N GLY A 34 -13.38 -6.62 3.72
CA GLY A 34 -14.12 -6.98 2.52
C GLY A 34 -13.84 -6.11 1.31
N VAL A 35 -12.85 -5.24 1.40
CA VAL A 35 -12.53 -4.30 0.33
C VAL A 35 -11.11 -4.54 -0.13
N LEU A 36 -10.91 -4.53 -1.45
CA LEU A 36 -9.57 -4.58 -2.04
C LEU A 36 -9.12 -3.16 -2.33
N THR A 37 -7.90 -2.86 -1.95
CA THR A 37 -7.31 -1.55 -2.17
C THR A 37 -5.97 -1.72 -2.87
N VAL A 38 -5.75 -0.95 -3.92
CA VAL A 38 -4.46 -0.93 -4.60
C VAL A 38 -3.57 0.07 -3.88
N VAL A 39 -2.40 -0.38 -3.48
CA VAL A 39 -1.44 0.43 -2.73
C VAL A 39 -0.16 0.51 -3.54
N CYS A 40 0.44 1.69 -3.60
CA CYS A 40 1.73 1.85 -4.26
C CYS A 40 2.66 2.68 -3.39
N GLY A 41 3.94 2.43 -3.52
CA GLY A 41 4.93 3.21 -2.79
C GLY A 41 6.26 2.49 -2.70
N ILE A 42 7.24 3.17 -2.13
CA ILE A 42 8.55 2.58 -1.90
C ILE A 42 8.51 1.93 -0.53
N VAL A 43 8.18 0.65 -0.51
CA VAL A 43 7.93 -0.06 0.74
C VAL A 43 8.84 -1.27 0.92
N GLY A 44 9.65 -1.58 -0.09
CA GLY A 44 10.55 -2.70 -0.01
C GLY A 44 9.89 -4.02 -0.27
N GLU A 45 10.40 -5.06 0.33
CA GLU A 45 9.96 -6.41 0.02
C GLU A 45 8.69 -6.77 0.76
N LEU A 46 7.72 -7.28 0.00
CA LEU A 46 6.45 -7.74 0.54
C LEU A 46 6.13 -9.11 -0.02
N HIS A 47 5.32 -9.85 0.70
CA HIS A 47 4.88 -11.17 0.25
C HIS A 47 3.38 -11.29 0.42
N ALA A 48 2.74 -11.97 -0.52
CA ALA A 48 1.32 -12.27 -0.41
C ALA A 48 1.06 -13.03 0.88
N GLY A 49 -0.02 -12.68 1.54
CA GLY A 49 -0.39 -13.30 2.80
C GLY A 49 0.08 -12.54 4.03
N GLU A 50 0.96 -11.54 3.86
CA GLU A 50 1.41 -10.75 4.99
C GLU A 50 0.38 -9.72 5.38
N SER A 51 0.27 -9.46 6.67
CA SER A 51 -0.55 -8.35 7.17
C SER A 51 0.29 -7.09 7.14
N VAL A 52 -0.28 -6.01 6.64
CA VAL A 52 0.43 -4.75 6.53
C VAL A 52 -0.41 -3.62 7.07
N ILE A 53 0.25 -2.61 7.57
CA ILE A 53 -0.35 -1.34 7.95
C ILE A 53 0.34 -0.28 7.11
N CYS A 54 -0.45 0.44 6.34
CA CYS A 54 0.08 1.45 5.42
C CYS A 54 -0.41 2.82 5.82
N ARG A 55 0.49 3.80 5.74
CA ARG A 55 0.13 5.19 6.02
C ARG A 55 0.46 6.03 4.80
N GLY A 56 -0.47 6.83 4.40
CA GLY A 56 -0.31 7.66 3.21
C GLY A 56 -1.58 8.35 2.84
N ARG A 57 -1.82 8.48 1.55
CA ARG A 57 -2.99 9.20 1.05
C ARG A 57 -3.57 8.50 -0.14
N TYR A 58 -4.88 8.69 -0.32
CA TYR A 58 -5.54 8.25 -1.54
C TYR A 58 -5.24 9.25 -2.63
N GLU A 59 -4.99 8.75 -3.82
CA GLU A 59 -4.76 9.57 -5.01
C GLU A 59 -5.55 8.97 -6.15
N ASN A 60 -5.98 9.83 -7.07
CA ASN A 60 -6.66 9.38 -8.28
C ASN A 60 -5.65 9.27 -9.39
N HIS A 61 -5.56 8.10 -9.98
CA HIS A 61 -4.69 7.87 -11.12
C HIS A 61 -5.55 7.92 -12.39
N ALA A 62 -5.07 8.60 -13.41
CA ALA A 62 -5.86 8.82 -14.61
C ALA A 62 -6.27 7.50 -15.28
N THR A 63 -5.41 6.50 -15.22
CA THR A 63 -5.66 5.23 -15.88
C THR A 63 -6.28 4.19 -14.95
N TYR A 64 -5.79 4.12 -13.71
CA TYR A 64 -6.16 3.03 -12.82
C TYR A 64 -7.17 3.43 -11.75
N GLY A 65 -7.56 4.70 -11.71
CA GLY A 65 -8.53 5.16 -10.73
C GLY A 65 -7.90 5.41 -9.38
N ARG A 66 -8.64 5.12 -8.33
CA ARG A 66 -8.22 5.48 -6.99
C ARG A 66 -7.20 4.49 -6.46
N GLN A 67 -6.10 5.02 -5.96
CA GLN A 67 -5.02 4.21 -5.37
C GLN A 67 -4.61 4.84 -4.06
N PHE A 68 -4.08 4.02 -3.17
CA PHE A 68 -3.52 4.51 -1.92
C PHE A 68 -2.01 4.63 -2.10
N HIS A 69 -1.50 5.85 -1.99
CA HIS A 69 -0.07 6.08 -2.12
C HIS A 69 0.54 6.06 -0.73
N ALA A 70 1.24 4.98 -0.42
CA ALA A 70 1.80 4.76 0.90
C ALA A 70 3.12 5.48 1.03
N GLN A 71 3.28 6.24 2.11
CA GLN A 71 4.54 6.83 2.46
C GLN A 71 5.33 5.92 3.37
N GLU A 72 4.63 5.07 4.11
CA GLU A 72 5.30 4.04 4.90
C GLU A 72 4.38 2.86 5.08
N CYS A 73 4.95 1.70 5.19
CA CYS A 73 4.24 0.46 5.44
C CYS A 73 5.01 -0.35 6.46
N GLU A 74 4.25 -0.99 7.33
CA GLU A 74 4.82 -1.92 8.30
C GLU A 74 4.17 -3.26 8.10
N THR A 75 4.96 -4.31 8.19
CA THR A 75 4.40 -5.66 8.18
C THR A 75 4.21 -6.10 9.61
N ASP A 76 3.08 -6.76 9.84
CA ASP A 76 2.77 -7.28 11.16
C ASP A 76 3.21 -8.73 11.17
N MET A 77 4.31 -8.97 11.83
CA MET A 77 4.85 -10.33 11.92
C MET A 77 4.31 -11.00 13.15
N PRO A 78 3.75 -12.19 13.01
CA PRO A 78 3.27 -12.91 14.19
C PRO A 78 4.40 -13.34 15.10
#